data_94d5a0995d44fc50107f1355166eeeea
#
_entry.id   94d5a0995d44fc50107f1355166eeeea
#
_cell.length_a   1.000
_cell.length_b   1.000
_cell.length_c   1.000
_cell.angle_alpha   90.00
_cell.angle_beta   90.00
_cell.angle_gamma   90.00
#
_symmetry.space_group_name_H-M   'P 1'
#
loop_
_entity.id
_entity.type
_entity.pdbx_description
1 polymer ?
#
loop_
_entity_poly.entity_id
_entity_poly.type
_entity_poly.pdbx_seq_one_letter_code
_entity_poly.pdbx_strand_id
1 'polypeptide(L)' 'MKFGENLYNLRKVAKMSQEKLAEKMDVTRQSVSKWENGETYPEME' A
#
# COMPACT_ATOMS: atom_id res chain seq x y z
N MET A 1 -6.32 -7.40 12.75
CA MET A 1 -6.43 -6.90 11.39
C MET A 1 -5.12 -6.28 10.96
N LYS A 2 -4.67 -6.60 9.77
CA LYS A 2 -3.36 -6.15 9.32
C LYS A 2 -3.51 -5.18 8.18
N PHE A 3 -2.99 -3.98 8.40
CA PHE A 3 -3.09 -2.93 7.39
C PHE A 3 -2.46 -3.34 6.06
N GLY A 4 -1.25 -3.90 6.12
CA GLY A 4 -0.54 -4.27 4.90
C GLY A 4 -1.29 -5.32 4.10
N GLU A 5 -1.84 -6.30 4.80
CA GLU A 5 -2.59 -7.37 4.15
C GLU A 5 -3.85 -6.82 3.49
N ASN A 6 -4.53 -5.92 4.19
CA ASN A 6 -5.72 -5.30 3.63
C ASN A 6 -5.38 -4.46 2.42
N LEU A 7 -4.29 -3.71 2.50
CA LEU A 7 -3.86 -2.87 1.39
C LEU A 7 -3.54 -3.72 0.17
N TYR A 8 -2.83 -4.82 0.38
CA TYR A 8 -2.49 -5.74 -0.70
C TYR A 8 -3.77 -6.27 -1.36
N ASN A 9 -4.72 -6.71 -0.55
CA ASN A 9 -5.94 -7.28 -1.08
C ASN A 9 -6.76 -6.26 -1.87
N LEU A 10 -6.86 -5.05 -1.36
CA LEU A 10 -7.57 -3.99 -2.07
C LEU A 10 -6.92 -3.71 -3.41
N ARG A 11 -5.59 -3.67 -3.42
CA ARG A 11 -4.86 -3.42 -4.65
C ARG A 11 -5.12 -4.52 -5.68
N LYS A 12 -5.09 -5.77 -5.22
CA LYS A 12 -5.31 -6.89 -6.12
C LYS A 12 -6.73 -6.89 -6.67
N VAL A 13 -7.70 -6.60 -5.83
CA VAL A 13 -9.09 -6.53 -6.29
C VAL A 13 -9.24 -5.44 -7.35
N ALA A 14 -8.58 -4.31 -7.13
CA ALA A 14 -8.64 -3.20 -8.08
C ALA A 14 -7.73 -3.42 -9.28
N LYS A 15 -6.95 -4.49 -9.28
CA LYS A 15 -6.03 -4.84 -10.37
C LYS A 15 -5.01 -3.74 -10.60
N MET A 16 -4.47 -3.20 -9.52
CA MET A 16 -3.46 -2.16 -9.59
C MET A 16 -2.10 -2.71 -9.22
N SER A 17 -1.06 -2.17 -9.85
CA SER A 17 0.31 -2.43 -9.41
C SER A 17 0.60 -1.59 -8.18
N GLN A 18 1.71 -1.92 -7.49
CA GLN A 18 2.15 -1.09 -6.37
C GLN A 18 2.42 0.34 -6.81
N GLU A 19 3.00 0.47 -7.99
CA GLU A 19 3.31 1.79 -8.52
C GLU A 19 2.04 2.59 -8.78
N LYS A 20 1.03 1.93 -9.32
CA LYS A 20 -0.23 2.60 -9.59
C LYS A 20 -0.90 3.06 -8.30
N LEU A 21 -0.89 2.19 -7.30
CA LEU A 21 -1.47 2.55 -6.02
C LEU A 21 -0.70 3.71 -5.38
N ALA A 22 0.62 3.66 -5.45
CA ALA A 22 1.45 4.73 -4.90
C ALA A 22 1.11 6.06 -5.56
N GLU A 23 0.92 6.03 -6.87
CA GLU A 23 0.57 7.23 -7.61
C GLU A 23 -0.75 7.81 -7.13
N LYS A 24 -1.74 6.94 -6.94
CA LYS A 24 -3.05 7.39 -6.50
C LYS A 24 -3.03 7.93 -5.08
N MET A 25 -2.15 7.41 -4.24
CA MET A 25 -2.04 7.85 -2.86
C MET A 25 -1.04 8.98 -2.69
N ASP A 26 -0.35 9.35 -3.76
CA ASP A 26 0.66 10.41 -3.73
C ASP A 26 1.79 10.06 -2.78
N VAL A 27 2.25 8.83 -2.86
CA VAL A 27 3.38 8.36 -2.07
C VAL A 27 4.31 7.60 -3.01
N THR A 28 5.45 7.15 -2.49
CA THR A 28 6.39 6.38 -3.29
C THR A 28 5.98 4.93 -3.33
N ARG A 29 6.43 4.23 -4.38
CA ARG A 29 6.19 2.79 -4.48
C ARG A 29 6.85 2.05 -3.33
N GLN A 30 8.00 2.55 -2.88
CA GLN A 30 8.69 1.93 -1.76
C GLN A 30 7.83 1.97 -0.50
N SER A 31 7.13 3.06 -0.29
CA SER A 31 6.23 3.16 0.85
C SER A 31 5.14 2.10 0.78
N VAL A 32 4.52 1.95 -0.38
CA VAL A 32 3.48 0.93 -0.55
C VAL A 32 4.05 -0.45 -0.28
N SER A 33 5.23 -0.74 -0.81
CA SER A 33 5.85 -2.03 -0.62
C SER A 33 6.10 -2.32 0.86
N LYS A 34 6.61 -1.34 1.58
CA LYS A 34 6.89 -1.52 3.01
C LYS A 34 5.60 -1.72 3.80
N TRP A 35 4.56 -0.99 3.44
CA TRP A 35 3.27 -1.15 4.11
C TRP A 35 2.72 -2.55 3.90
N GLU A 36 2.80 -3.04 2.65
CA GLU A 36 2.25 -4.36 2.34
C GLU A 36 3.06 -5.46 3.00
N ASN A 37 4.35 -5.24 3.23
CA ASN A 37 5.19 -6.21 3.92
C ASN A 37 5.07 -6.12 5.44
N GLY A 38 4.36 -5.13 5.96
CA GLY A 38 4.21 -4.97 7.39
C GLY A 38 5.40 -4.31 8.06
N GLU A 39 6.29 -3.69 7.29
CA GLU A 39 7.48 -3.06 7.85
C GLU A 39 7.18 -1.71 8.47
N THR A 40 6.27 -0.97 7.86
CA THR A 40 5.90 0.34 8.37
C THR A 40 4.41 0.56 8.14
N TYR A 41 3.92 1.64 8.70
CA TYR A 41 2.54 2.08 8.50
C TYR A 41 2.56 3.54 8.07
N PRO A 42 1.55 3.97 7.32
CA PRO A 42 1.46 5.40 6.99
C PRO A 42 1.30 6.20 8.26
N GLU A 43 1.96 7.34 8.28
CA GLU A 43 1.80 8.25 9.40
C GLU A 43 0.52 9.02 9.22
N MET A 44 -0.32 8.96 10.22
CA MET A 44 -1.60 9.66 10.18
C MET A 44 -1.66 10.62 11.34
N GLU A 45 -2.15 11.78 11.10
CA GLU A 45 -2.25 12.78 12.15
C GLU A 45 -3.65 13.03 12.56
#